data_cdfc9795e515d56cb5fcb105af0e283c
#
_entry.id   cdfc9795e515d56cb5fcb105af0e283c
#
_cell.length_a   1.000
_cell.length_b   1.000
_cell.length_c   1.000
_cell.angle_alpha   90.00
_cell.angle_beta   90.00
_cell.angle_gamma   90.00
#
_symmetry.space_group_name_H-M   'P 1'
#
loop_
_entity.id
_entity.type
_entity.pdbx_description
1 polymer ?
#
loop_
_entity_poly.entity_id
_entity_poly.type
_entity_poly.pdbx_seq_one_letter_code
_entity_poly.pdbx_strand_id
1 'polypeptide(L)'
;MSQKNETAVLALSLLITLGLAGTGIWWLTSRGGINLGGSSSQNSTVSKSPTGNSPQSDQAIQQRLSAGQKLLISDKATTTKQSAIQAYASGNYNAAISDLQASLKTNPNDPEALIYLNNARIGDRKSYTIAAAVPIGADINAAQEILRGVAQAQNEINQSGGINGTPLKVLIANDDNNPEIASQIASALANNSEILGVIGHFGSDTTLAASKIYQQNQLVAISPTSTSVQLSGIGSNIFRTVPSDRFAANALSRYMLTKLPKQKAAIFFNSASSYSKSLKDEFTTAVYGDGGQIVSEFDFAKGNFNAAESVKSAIAQGAEAIVLAADTATLDKALQVVQVNAQRLPLLAGDSVYTAKTLQVGGAGSTGMVLAVPWHILADPQSNFPQTSKQLWNAEVSWRTALAYDATKALIVGLERNPTRTGIQQALLASDFSATGASGPIRFLPSGDRNRAVQLVIVKPGNRSSYGYDFVPLPGL
;
A
#
# COMPACT_ATOMS: atom_id res chain seq x y z
N MET A 1 15.66 -33.91 48.07
CA MET A 1 16.62 -33.63 46.95
C MET A 1 17.20 -32.25 47.14
N SER A 2 18.44 -32.17 47.17
CA SER A 2 19.40 -31.41 47.90
C SER A 2 19.57 -29.94 47.46
N GLN A 3 19.58 -29.01 48.42
CA GLN A 3 19.93 -27.56 48.32
C GLN A 3 21.24 -27.26 47.57
N LYS A 4 22.07 -28.26 47.31
CA LYS A 4 23.36 -28.09 46.57
C LYS A 4 23.17 -27.84 45.05
N ASN A 5 22.04 -28.21 44.46
CA ASN A 5 21.84 -28.02 43.00
C ASN A 5 21.30 -26.63 42.64
N GLU A 6 20.56 -25.96 43.57
CA GLU A 6 20.04 -24.62 43.31
C GLU A 6 21.14 -23.57 43.33
N THR A 7 22.13 -23.68 44.21
CA THR A 7 23.25 -22.77 44.29
C THR A 7 24.14 -22.85 43.05
N ALA A 8 24.33 -24.05 42.50
CA ALA A 8 25.11 -24.24 41.28
C ALA A 8 24.41 -23.66 40.03
N VAL A 9 23.08 -23.77 39.96
CA VAL A 9 22.28 -23.18 38.85
C VAL A 9 22.26 -21.66 38.93
N LEU A 10 22.14 -21.09 40.13
CA LEU A 10 22.21 -19.63 40.33
C LEU A 10 23.61 -19.06 40.03
N ALA A 11 24.67 -19.77 40.42
CA ALA A 11 26.05 -19.35 40.09
C ALA A 11 26.32 -19.41 38.59
N LEU A 12 25.80 -20.42 37.90
CA LEU A 12 25.95 -20.58 36.42
C LEU A 12 25.15 -19.51 35.66
N SER A 13 23.95 -19.17 36.13
CA SER A 13 23.14 -18.10 35.52
C SER A 13 23.77 -16.71 35.70
N LEU A 14 24.38 -16.46 36.86
CA LEU A 14 25.10 -15.21 37.13
C LEU A 14 26.34 -15.04 36.24
N LEU A 15 27.09 -16.13 36.02
CA LEU A 15 28.26 -16.12 35.15
C LEU A 15 27.89 -15.89 33.67
N ILE A 16 26.79 -16.48 33.23
CA ILE A 16 26.26 -16.26 31.85
C ILE A 16 25.81 -14.80 31.69
N THR A 17 25.12 -14.24 32.67
CA THR A 17 24.66 -12.85 32.62
C THR A 17 25.82 -11.84 32.63
N LEU A 18 26.86 -12.09 33.44
CA LEU A 18 28.07 -11.27 33.46
C LEU A 18 28.89 -11.42 32.17
N GLY A 19 28.93 -12.61 31.57
CA GLY A 19 29.60 -12.84 30.28
C GLY A 19 28.92 -12.09 29.13
N LEU A 20 27.60 -12.10 29.08
CA LEU A 20 26.82 -11.37 28.07
C LEU A 20 26.91 -9.84 28.26
N ALA A 21 26.93 -9.35 29.49
CA ALA A 21 27.14 -7.91 29.78
C ALA A 21 28.55 -7.45 29.39
N GLY A 22 29.58 -8.25 29.70
CA GLY A 22 30.97 -7.96 29.35
C GLY A 22 31.24 -7.90 27.85
N THR A 23 30.66 -8.85 27.09
CA THR A 23 30.78 -8.86 25.61
C THR A 23 29.99 -7.73 24.95
N GLY A 24 28.84 -7.34 25.51
CA GLY A 24 28.05 -6.21 25.06
C GLY A 24 28.78 -4.87 25.23
N ILE A 25 29.42 -4.67 26.39
CA ILE A 25 30.21 -3.45 26.67
C ILE A 25 31.49 -3.41 25.83
N TRP A 26 32.19 -4.53 25.65
CA TRP A 26 33.35 -4.61 24.76
C TRP A 26 32.99 -4.36 23.29
N TRP A 27 31.85 -4.84 22.82
CA TRP A 27 31.36 -4.57 21.45
C TRP A 27 31.02 -3.10 21.24
N LEU A 28 30.41 -2.44 22.24
CA LEU A 28 30.08 -1.01 22.22
C LEU A 28 31.31 -0.11 22.26
N THR A 29 32.35 -0.49 23.02
CA THR A 29 33.58 0.31 23.15
C THR A 29 34.57 0.10 22.00
N SER A 30 34.50 -1.04 21.31
CA SER A 30 35.40 -1.32 20.18
C SER A 30 34.92 -0.73 18.85
N ARG A 31 33.67 -0.28 18.74
CA ARG A 31 33.07 0.29 17.52
C ARG A 31 32.71 1.77 17.55
N GLY A 32 32.84 2.45 18.67
CA GLY A 32 32.57 3.88 18.77
C GLY A 32 33.23 4.48 19.96
N GLY A 33 34.31 5.26 19.75
CA GLY A 33 35.01 5.97 20.81
C GLY A 33 34.08 6.95 21.52
N ILE A 34 33.65 6.62 22.73
CA ILE A 34 33.05 7.56 23.67
C ILE A 34 34.18 8.16 24.53
N ASN A 35 34.55 9.38 24.22
CA ASN A 35 35.51 10.16 24.99
C ASN A 35 34.78 10.83 26.17
N LEU A 36 34.97 10.33 27.37
CA LEU A 36 34.55 10.99 28.63
C LEU A 36 35.71 11.81 29.16
N GLY A 37 35.70 13.10 28.92
CA GLY A 37 36.68 14.00 29.54
C GLY A 37 36.51 15.48 29.19
N GLY A 38 36.00 16.26 30.14
CA GLY A 38 36.47 17.65 30.45
C GLY A 38 35.91 18.79 29.62
N SER A 39 35.12 19.59 30.30
CA SER A 39 34.65 20.94 29.96
C SER A 39 35.73 21.91 29.48
N SER A 40 35.49 22.63 28.36
CA SER A 40 35.85 24.04 28.22
C SER A 40 34.96 24.69 27.15
N SER A 41 34.29 25.75 27.55
CA SER A 41 33.41 26.57 26.74
C SER A 41 34.21 27.31 25.64
N GLN A 42 33.79 27.13 24.38
CA GLN A 42 34.04 28.18 23.39
C GLN A 42 32.81 28.27 22.45
N ASN A 43 32.24 29.47 22.40
CA ASN A 43 31.22 29.89 21.47
C ASN A 43 31.72 29.72 20.03
N SER A 44 31.03 28.88 19.26
CA SER A 44 31.17 28.85 17.80
C SER A 44 29.76 28.94 17.19
N THR A 45 29.54 29.99 16.46
CA THR A 45 28.38 30.23 15.60
C THR A 45 28.18 29.04 14.67
N VAL A 46 27.08 28.28 14.87
CA VAL A 46 26.69 27.18 14.00
C VAL A 46 26.02 27.79 12.77
N SER A 47 26.72 27.84 11.65
CA SER A 47 26.13 27.94 10.32
C SER A 47 25.44 26.62 10.01
N LYS A 48 24.12 26.64 9.87
CA LYS A 48 23.35 25.51 9.35
C LYS A 48 23.74 25.28 7.88
N SER A 49 24.57 24.28 7.62
CA SER A 49 24.75 23.69 6.30
C SER A 49 23.53 22.81 5.97
N PRO A 50 23.09 22.74 4.71
CA PRO A 50 21.99 21.85 4.33
C PRO A 50 22.41 20.40 4.54
N THR A 51 21.55 19.62 5.19
CA THR A 51 21.68 18.18 5.44
C THR A 51 21.82 17.42 4.11
N GLY A 52 23.02 17.21 3.64
CA GLY A 52 23.33 16.18 2.64
C GLY A 52 23.21 14.81 3.31
N ASN A 53 22.48 13.88 2.67
CA ASN A 53 22.40 12.49 3.10
C ASN A 53 23.81 11.91 3.23
N SER A 54 24.06 11.10 4.26
CA SER A 54 25.34 10.39 4.39
C SER A 54 25.45 9.34 3.27
N PRO A 55 26.66 9.05 2.75
CA PRO A 55 26.84 8.02 1.71
C PRO A 55 26.23 6.66 2.07
N GLN A 56 26.11 6.35 3.34
CA GLN A 56 25.54 5.11 3.86
C GLN A 56 24.00 5.08 3.73
N SER A 57 23.32 6.24 3.84
CA SER A 57 21.89 6.36 3.61
C SER A 57 21.55 6.19 2.13
N ASP A 58 22.35 6.74 1.24
CA ASP A 58 22.15 6.64 -0.21
C ASP A 58 22.31 5.19 -0.69
N GLN A 59 23.30 4.46 -0.17
CA GLN A 59 23.48 3.04 -0.47
C GLN A 59 22.30 2.20 0.02
N ALA A 60 21.76 2.47 1.22
CA ALA A 60 20.58 1.79 1.76
C ALA A 60 19.34 2.01 0.87
N ILE A 61 19.15 3.23 0.35
CA ILE A 61 18.04 3.52 -0.56
C ILE A 61 18.23 2.82 -1.91
N GLN A 62 19.46 2.79 -2.45
CA GLN A 62 19.73 2.08 -3.70
C GLN A 62 19.44 0.57 -3.60
N GLN A 63 19.56 -0.04 -2.40
CA GLN A 63 19.15 -1.45 -2.19
C GLN A 63 17.65 -1.67 -2.30
N ARG A 64 16.83 -0.62 -2.17
CA ARG A 64 15.37 -0.65 -2.25
C ARG A 64 14.81 -0.43 -3.65
N LEU A 65 15.68 -0.14 -4.64
CA LEU A 65 15.31 0.17 -6.02
C LEU A 65 15.79 -0.94 -6.97
N SER A 66 14.93 -1.42 -7.87
CA SER A 66 15.33 -2.40 -8.89
C SER A 66 14.52 -2.28 -10.17
N ALA A 67 15.21 -2.30 -11.30
CA ALA A 67 14.61 -2.47 -12.63
C ALA A 67 14.83 -3.89 -13.21
N GLY A 68 15.39 -4.81 -12.41
CA GLY A 68 15.70 -6.18 -12.78
C GLY A 68 17.08 -6.69 -12.32
N GLN A 69 17.93 -5.77 -11.82
CA GLN A 69 19.30 -6.11 -11.39
C GLN A 69 19.37 -6.74 -9.99
N LYS A 70 18.27 -6.76 -9.25
CA LYS A 70 18.17 -7.44 -7.94
C LYS A 70 16.73 -7.84 -7.65
N LEU A 71 16.55 -8.86 -6.82
CA LEU A 71 15.24 -9.22 -6.25
C LEU A 71 14.88 -8.27 -5.11
N LEU A 72 13.66 -7.77 -5.14
CA LEU A 72 13.05 -7.07 -4.02
C LEU A 72 12.04 -7.96 -3.30
N ILE A 73 11.43 -8.92 -4.02
CA ILE A 73 10.51 -9.93 -3.48
C ILE A 73 11.25 -11.27 -3.51
N SER A 74 11.89 -11.59 -2.38
CA SER A 74 12.69 -12.83 -2.24
C SER A 74 11.86 -14.03 -1.81
N ASP A 75 10.72 -13.83 -1.18
CA ASP A 75 9.85 -14.91 -0.73
C ASP A 75 9.42 -15.80 -1.91
N LYS A 76 9.71 -17.09 -1.80
CA LYS A 76 9.40 -18.10 -2.83
C LYS A 76 10.10 -17.87 -4.19
N ALA A 77 11.18 -17.06 -4.23
CA ALA A 77 11.94 -16.88 -5.46
C ALA A 77 12.61 -18.22 -5.87
N THR A 78 12.28 -18.71 -7.07
CA THR A 78 12.88 -19.93 -7.62
C THR A 78 14.35 -19.70 -8.01
N THR A 79 15.14 -20.77 -8.08
CA THR A 79 16.52 -20.70 -8.59
C THR A 79 16.58 -20.12 -10.01
N THR A 80 15.59 -20.44 -10.86
CA THR A 80 15.45 -19.89 -12.21
C THR A 80 15.25 -18.36 -12.19
N LYS A 81 14.39 -17.85 -11.29
CA LYS A 81 14.23 -16.40 -11.14
C LYS A 81 15.51 -15.74 -10.65
N GLN A 82 16.24 -16.37 -9.71
CA GLN A 82 17.53 -15.86 -9.22
C GLN A 82 18.60 -15.82 -10.33
N SER A 83 18.69 -16.87 -11.17
CA SER A 83 19.55 -16.91 -12.34
C SER A 83 19.23 -15.78 -13.33
N ALA A 84 17.94 -15.55 -13.59
CA ALA A 84 17.48 -14.46 -14.46
C ALA A 84 17.95 -13.07 -13.97
N ILE A 85 17.89 -12.84 -12.66
CA ILE A 85 18.34 -11.57 -12.07
C ILE A 85 19.85 -11.39 -12.22
N GLN A 86 20.64 -12.45 -12.03
CA GLN A 86 22.09 -12.41 -12.23
C GLN A 86 22.44 -12.14 -13.71
N ALA A 87 21.72 -12.79 -14.63
CA ALA A 87 21.87 -12.56 -16.06
C ALA A 87 21.50 -11.11 -16.44
N TYR A 88 20.41 -10.57 -15.89
CA TYR A 88 20.02 -9.18 -16.09
C TYR A 88 21.10 -8.21 -15.57
N ALA A 89 21.59 -8.43 -14.36
CA ALA A 89 22.61 -7.60 -13.72
C ALA A 89 23.94 -7.58 -14.49
N SER A 90 24.27 -8.67 -15.20
CA SER A 90 25.45 -8.76 -16.06
C SER A 90 25.22 -8.27 -17.50
N GLY A 91 24.03 -7.74 -17.84
CA GLY A 91 23.69 -7.31 -19.19
C GLY A 91 23.36 -8.44 -20.17
N ASN A 92 23.30 -9.70 -19.71
CA ASN A 92 22.91 -10.83 -20.54
C ASN A 92 21.38 -10.93 -20.62
N TYR A 93 20.79 -9.99 -21.34
CA TYR A 93 19.32 -9.88 -21.44
C TYR A 93 18.68 -11.12 -22.10
N ASN A 94 19.34 -11.77 -23.03
CA ASN A 94 18.78 -12.98 -23.67
C ASN A 94 18.63 -14.13 -22.67
N ALA A 95 19.61 -14.38 -21.82
CA ALA A 95 19.51 -15.37 -20.75
C ALA A 95 18.44 -14.95 -19.73
N ALA A 96 18.42 -13.67 -19.31
CA ALA A 96 17.41 -13.15 -18.39
C ALA A 96 15.98 -13.35 -18.94
N ILE A 97 15.74 -13.08 -20.21
CA ILE A 97 14.44 -13.30 -20.88
C ILE A 97 14.04 -14.78 -20.82
N SER A 98 14.96 -15.69 -21.20
CA SER A 98 14.70 -17.15 -21.19
C SER A 98 14.30 -17.64 -19.80
N ASP A 99 15.07 -17.25 -18.78
CA ASP A 99 14.87 -17.70 -17.40
C ASP A 99 13.60 -17.07 -16.78
N LEU A 100 13.32 -15.77 -17.05
CA LEU A 100 12.08 -15.12 -16.59
C LEU A 100 10.84 -15.73 -17.24
N GLN A 101 10.89 -16.09 -18.52
CA GLN A 101 9.80 -16.80 -19.20
C GLN A 101 9.57 -18.19 -18.58
N ALA A 102 10.63 -18.94 -18.28
CA ALA A 102 10.54 -20.23 -17.61
C ALA A 102 9.96 -20.08 -16.18
N SER A 103 10.40 -19.07 -15.43
CA SER A 103 9.85 -18.76 -14.10
C SER A 103 8.35 -18.45 -14.16
N LEU A 104 7.93 -17.59 -15.08
CA LEU A 104 6.52 -17.19 -15.25
C LEU A 104 5.64 -18.34 -15.76
N LYS A 105 6.19 -19.29 -16.54
CA LYS A 105 5.47 -20.49 -16.93
C LYS A 105 5.12 -21.37 -15.74
N THR A 106 6.00 -21.42 -14.73
CA THR A 106 5.78 -22.19 -13.49
C THR A 106 4.92 -21.39 -12.48
N ASN A 107 5.16 -20.09 -12.36
CA ASN A 107 4.41 -19.20 -11.49
C ASN A 107 3.97 -17.95 -12.28
N PRO A 108 2.82 -17.99 -12.97
CA PRO A 108 2.32 -16.84 -13.74
C PRO A 108 1.94 -15.65 -12.84
N ASN A 109 1.67 -15.89 -11.54
CA ASN A 109 1.28 -14.86 -10.58
C ASN A 109 2.46 -14.16 -9.90
N ASP A 110 3.51 -13.84 -10.67
CA ASP A 110 4.71 -13.12 -10.22
C ASP A 110 4.87 -11.79 -10.97
N PRO A 111 4.32 -10.68 -10.42
CA PRO A 111 4.37 -9.38 -11.09
C PRO A 111 5.79 -8.80 -11.19
N GLU A 112 6.68 -9.06 -10.22
CA GLU A 112 8.07 -8.63 -10.29
C GLU A 112 8.78 -9.31 -11.47
N ALA A 113 8.59 -10.62 -11.66
CA ALA A 113 9.17 -11.33 -12.78
C ALA A 113 8.65 -10.82 -14.14
N LEU A 114 7.36 -10.46 -14.24
CA LEU A 114 6.79 -9.91 -15.47
C LEU A 114 7.33 -8.51 -15.78
N ILE A 115 7.48 -7.63 -14.78
CA ILE A 115 8.12 -6.32 -14.95
C ILE A 115 9.55 -6.49 -15.44
N TYR A 116 10.33 -7.37 -14.81
CA TYR A 116 11.73 -7.60 -15.19
C TYR A 116 11.86 -8.25 -16.56
N LEU A 117 10.93 -9.14 -16.95
CA LEU A 117 10.88 -9.68 -18.30
C LEU A 117 10.67 -8.58 -19.36
N ASN A 118 9.72 -7.67 -19.11
CA ASN A 118 9.48 -6.53 -20.00
C ASN A 118 10.72 -5.62 -20.06
N ASN A 119 11.34 -5.34 -18.91
CA ASN A 119 12.56 -4.54 -18.85
C ASN A 119 13.75 -5.22 -19.56
N ALA A 120 13.91 -6.53 -19.41
CA ALA A 120 14.95 -7.30 -20.10
C ALA A 120 14.77 -7.29 -21.64
N ARG A 121 13.52 -7.39 -22.10
CA ARG A 121 13.18 -7.25 -23.53
C ARG A 121 13.51 -5.86 -24.09
N ILE A 122 13.46 -4.83 -23.27
CA ILE A 122 13.90 -3.48 -23.64
C ILE A 122 15.43 -3.42 -23.71
N GLY A 123 16.11 -4.02 -22.72
CA GLY A 123 17.57 -3.95 -22.60
C GLY A 123 18.07 -2.50 -22.49
N ASP A 124 19.06 -2.15 -23.34
CA ASP A 124 19.67 -0.82 -23.37
C ASP A 124 19.00 0.15 -24.37
N ARG A 125 17.90 -0.28 -25.01
CA ARG A 125 17.18 0.60 -25.93
C ARG A 125 16.56 1.78 -25.20
N LYS A 126 16.43 2.91 -25.89
CA LYS A 126 15.69 4.08 -25.40
C LYS A 126 14.29 3.66 -24.92
N SER A 127 13.90 4.12 -23.73
CA SER A 127 12.61 3.82 -23.11
C SER A 127 12.12 5.01 -22.29
N TYR A 128 10.82 5.07 -22.02
CA TYR A 128 10.28 5.91 -20.96
C TYR A 128 10.29 5.10 -19.66
N THR A 129 10.74 5.71 -18.58
CA THR A 129 10.82 5.03 -17.28
C THR A 129 9.87 5.66 -16.28
N ILE A 130 9.06 4.82 -15.64
CA ILE A 130 8.25 5.19 -14.47
C ILE A 130 8.69 4.37 -13.26
N ALA A 131 8.39 4.85 -12.05
CA ALA A 131 8.62 4.09 -10.82
C ALA A 131 7.31 3.55 -10.24
N ALA A 132 7.38 2.39 -9.58
CA ALA A 132 6.32 1.82 -8.77
C ALA A 132 6.78 1.73 -7.31
N ALA A 133 6.28 2.63 -6.45
CA ALA A 133 6.60 2.65 -5.03
C ALA A 133 5.58 1.82 -4.24
N VAL A 134 6.05 0.74 -3.60
CA VAL A 134 5.20 -0.32 -3.01
C VAL A 134 5.71 -0.80 -1.65
N PRO A 135 4.82 -1.31 -0.77
CA PRO A 135 5.11 -1.65 0.63
C PRO A 135 5.63 -3.07 0.81
N ILE A 136 6.70 -3.50 0.11
CA ILE A 136 7.12 -4.92 0.05
C ILE A 136 7.37 -5.49 1.46
N GLY A 137 8.09 -4.78 2.32
CA GLY A 137 8.45 -5.29 3.64
C GLY A 137 7.31 -5.20 4.67
N ALA A 138 6.33 -4.32 4.48
CA ALA A 138 5.20 -4.15 5.40
C ALA A 138 3.96 -4.96 5.00
N ASP A 139 3.65 -5.03 3.70
CA ASP A 139 2.51 -5.78 3.16
C ASP A 139 2.82 -6.30 1.77
N ILE A 140 3.42 -7.48 1.73
CA ILE A 140 3.80 -8.15 0.48
C ILE A 140 2.61 -8.43 -0.44
N ASN A 141 1.42 -8.70 0.12
CA ASN A 141 0.23 -8.97 -0.68
C ASN A 141 -0.26 -7.69 -1.37
N ALA A 142 -0.34 -6.57 -0.65
CA ALA A 142 -0.68 -5.27 -1.23
C ALA A 142 0.36 -4.84 -2.28
N ALA A 143 1.66 -5.04 -2.01
CA ALA A 143 2.72 -4.76 -2.97
C ALA A 143 2.55 -5.56 -4.26
N GLN A 144 2.31 -6.87 -4.17
CA GLN A 144 2.07 -7.73 -5.34
C GLN A 144 0.80 -7.34 -6.10
N GLU A 145 -0.29 -6.96 -5.39
CA GLU A 145 -1.51 -6.49 -6.03
C GLU A 145 -1.28 -5.22 -6.85
N ILE A 146 -0.56 -4.25 -6.31
CA ILE A 146 -0.21 -3.00 -7.03
C ILE A 146 0.70 -3.32 -8.22
N LEU A 147 1.75 -4.12 -8.01
CA LEU A 147 2.68 -4.50 -9.08
C LEU A 147 2.00 -5.28 -10.21
N ARG A 148 0.95 -6.09 -9.93
CA ARG A 148 0.16 -6.75 -10.99
C ARG A 148 -0.50 -5.73 -11.92
N GLY A 149 -1.09 -4.68 -11.38
CA GLY A 149 -1.71 -3.63 -12.20
C GLY A 149 -0.68 -2.91 -13.07
N VAL A 150 0.45 -2.54 -12.48
CA VAL A 150 1.57 -1.88 -13.18
C VAL A 150 2.15 -2.81 -14.27
N ALA A 151 2.44 -4.06 -13.93
CA ALA A 151 3.03 -5.05 -14.82
C ALA A 151 2.11 -5.37 -16.00
N GLN A 152 0.80 -5.49 -15.77
CA GLN A 152 -0.18 -5.75 -16.82
C GLN A 152 -0.24 -4.58 -17.80
N ALA A 153 -0.35 -3.34 -17.33
CA ALA A 153 -0.37 -2.16 -18.19
C ALA A 153 0.95 -1.98 -18.96
N GLN A 154 2.11 -2.22 -18.30
CA GLN A 154 3.42 -2.23 -18.96
C GLN A 154 3.50 -3.29 -20.07
N ASN A 155 3.06 -4.51 -19.76
CA ASN A 155 3.11 -5.62 -20.71
C ASN A 155 2.23 -5.35 -21.94
N GLU A 156 1.01 -4.85 -21.73
CA GLU A 156 0.08 -4.51 -22.80
C GLU A 156 0.62 -3.42 -23.73
N ILE A 157 1.12 -2.31 -23.16
CA ILE A 157 1.65 -1.21 -23.98
C ILE A 157 2.93 -1.61 -24.73
N ASN A 158 3.81 -2.40 -24.12
CA ASN A 158 5.04 -2.84 -24.77
C ASN A 158 4.76 -3.86 -25.89
N GLN A 159 3.76 -4.74 -25.72
CA GLN A 159 3.32 -5.66 -26.76
C GLN A 159 2.63 -4.96 -27.94
N SER A 160 1.98 -3.82 -27.69
CA SER A 160 1.35 -3.01 -28.74
C SER A 160 2.30 -2.05 -29.46
N GLY A 161 3.60 -2.16 -29.21
CA GLY A 161 4.63 -1.34 -29.90
C GLY A 161 5.17 -0.16 -29.08
N GLY A 162 4.74 -0.02 -27.83
CA GLY A 162 5.18 1.06 -26.94
C GLY A 162 4.40 2.37 -27.11
N ILE A 163 4.81 3.36 -26.35
CA ILE A 163 4.24 4.72 -26.33
C ILE A 163 4.85 5.50 -27.50
N ASN A 164 4.08 5.74 -28.55
CA ASN A 164 4.57 6.35 -29.78
C ASN A 164 5.89 5.69 -30.30
N GLY A 165 5.95 4.35 -30.24
CA GLY A 165 7.10 3.56 -30.66
C GLY A 165 8.22 3.42 -29.60
N THR A 166 8.08 4.03 -28.42
CA THR A 166 9.06 3.96 -27.32
C THR A 166 8.52 3.04 -26.20
N PRO A 167 9.24 2.00 -25.79
CA PRO A 167 8.78 1.09 -24.76
C PRO A 167 8.77 1.73 -23.37
N LEU A 168 7.91 1.21 -22.49
CA LEU A 168 7.78 1.60 -21.09
C LEU A 168 8.62 0.68 -20.19
N LYS A 169 9.54 1.25 -19.44
CA LYS A 169 10.36 0.60 -18.40
C LYS A 169 9.81 0.93 -17.02
N VAL A 170 9.84 -0.03 -16.09
CA VAL A 170 9.38 0.15 -14.71
C VAL A 170 10.51 -0.09 -13.73
N LEU A 171 10.75 0.88 -12.85
CA LEU A 171 11.60 0.77 -11.67
C LEU A 171 10.73 0.46 -10.46
N ILE A 172 10.95 -0.66 -9.78
CA ILE A 172 10.28 -0.99 -8.52
C ILE A 172 11.04 -0.33 -7.37
N ALA A 173 10.31 0.30 -6.44
CA ALA A 173 10.82 0.94 -5.24
C ALA A 173 10.09 0.41 -4.00
N ASN A 174 10.83 -0.10 -3.02
CA ASN A 174 10.26 -0.61 -1.76
C ASN A 174 10.31 0.45 -0.66
N ASP A 175 9.16 1.04 -0.32
CA ASP A 175 9.03 2.05 0.73
C ASP A 175 8.68 1.46 2.12
N ASP A 176 8.44 0.15 2.21
CA ASP A 176 8.02 -0.55 3.43
C ASP A 176 6.80 0.10 4.13
N ASN A 177 5.99 0.87 3.40
CA ASN A 177 4.92 1.70 3.96
C ASN A 177 5.39 2.58 5.14
N ASN A 178 6.65 3.01 5.10
CA ASN A 178 7.27 3.86 6.10
C ASN A 178 7.42 5.29 5.56
N PRO A 179 6.85 6.33 6.20
CA PRO A 179 6.88 7.70 5.71
C PRO A 179 8.28 8.29 5.53
N GLU A 180 9.23 7.93 6.40
CA GLU A 180 10.61 8.40 6.30
C GLU A 180 11.33 7.76 5.09
N ILE A 181 11.19 6.43 4.92
CA ILE A 181 11.74 5.72 3.76
C ILE A 181 11.08 6.22 2.47
N ALA A 182 9.76 6.45 2.47
CA ALA A 182 9.04 7.00 1.32
C ALA A 182 9.58 8.38 0.90
N SER A 183 9.90 9.26 1.87
CA SER A 183 10.54 10.55 1.59
C SER A 183 11.93 10.39 0.97
N GLN A 184 12.75 9.47 1.47
CA GLN A 184 14.08 9.20 0.94
C GLN A 184 14.00 8.62 -0.48
N ILE A 185 13.08 7.67 -0.73
CA ILE A 185 12.81 7.13 -2.07
C ILE A 185 12.31 8.23 -3.00
N ALA A 186 11.38 9.08 -2.56
CA ALA A 186 10.90 10.20 -3.37
C ALA A 186 12.04 11.13 -3.79
N SER A 187 12.98 11.41 -2.89
CA SER A 187 14.18 12.19 -3.19
C SER A 187 15.07 11.50 -4.24
N ALA A 188 15.31 10.20 -4.09
CA ALA A 188 16.11 9.43 -5.04
C ALA A 188 15.46 9.38 -6.43
N LEU A 189 14.13 9.16 -6.50
CA LEU A 189 13.37 9.15 -7.75
C LEU A 189 13.33 10.55 -8.40
N ALA A 190 13.16 11.60 -7.61
CA ALA A 190 13.13 12.98 -8.11
C ALA A 190 14.47 13.42 -8.69
N ASN A 191 15.59 13.00 -8.07
CA ASN A 191 16.94 13.28 -8.53
C ASN A 191 17.34 12.47 -9.79
N ASN A 192 16.61 11.40 -10.13
CA ASN A 192 16.84 10.66 -11.36
C ASN A 192 15.97 11.24 -12.49
N SER A 193 16.59 11.96 -13.43
CA SER A 193 15.91 12.62 -14.56
C SER A 193 15.23 11.63 -15.52
N GLU A 194 15.60 10.36 -15.52
CA GLU A 194 14.96 9.33 -16.35
C GLU A 194 13.56 8.94 -15.82
N ILE A 195 13.29 9.17 -14.53
CA ILE A 195 11.97 8.87 -13.95
C ILE A 195 10.99 9.97 -14.31
N LEU A 196 9.99 9.62 -15.09
CA LEU A 196 9.00 10.55 -15.63
C LEU A 196 7.69 10.60 -14.82
N GLY A 197 7.42 9.58 -14.02
CA GLY A 197 6.23 9.51 -13.17
C GLY A 197 6.34 8.38 -12.14
N VAL A 198 5.51 8.43 -11.11
CA VAL A 198 5.48 7.45 -10.02
C VAL A 198 4.07 6.90 -9.85
N ILE A 199 3.94 5.57 -9.76
CA ILE A 199 2.75 4.89 -9.26
C ILE A 199 2.99 4.58 -7.79
N GLY A 200 2.18 5.08 -6.91
CA GLY A 200 2.37 4.95 -5.45
C GLY A 200 2.19 6.30 -4.75
N HIS A 201 2.39 6.34 -3.48
CA HIS A 201 2.69 5.25 -2.53
C HIS A 201 1.41 4.52 -2.10
N PHE A 202 1.58 3.42 -1.32
CA PHE A 202 0.46 2.60 -0.86
C PHE A 202 -0.36 3.29 0.23
N GLY A 203 0.28 3.69 1.31
CA GLY A 203 -0.38 4.31 2.47
C GLY A 203 -0.58 5.82 2.30
N SER A 204 -1.61 6.37 2.94
CA SER A 204 -1.83 7.82 2.93
C SER A 204 -0.68 8.57 3.60
N ASP A 205 -0.10 8.03 4.68
CA ASP A 205 1.02 8.65 5.39
C ASP A 205 2.29 8.70 4.52
N THR A 206 2.58 7.63 3.79
CA THR A 206 3.73 7.57 2.85
C THR A 206 3.54 8.49 1.66
N THR A 207 2.31 8.58 1.12
CA THR A 207 1.99 9.50 0.03
C THR A 207 2.11 10.95 0.48
N LEU A 208 1.60 11.29 1.68
CA LEU A 208 1.74 12.63 2.26
C LEU A 208 3.21 13.01 2.46
N ALA A 209 4.02 12.10 3.00
CA ALA A 209 5.44 12.33 3.23
C ALA A 209 6.23 12.58 1.93
N ALA A 210 5.92 11.83 0.87
CA ALA A 210 6.58 11.95 -0.43
C ALA A 210 6.09 13.16 -1.27
N SER A 211 4.84 13.59 -1.07
CA SER A 211 4.13 14.56 -1.93
C SER A 211 4.86 15.89 -2.09
N LYS A 212 5.42 16.42 -0.99
CA LYS A 212 6.17 17.69 -1.02
C LYS A 212 7.39 17.60 -1.92
N ILE A 213 8.09 16.48 -1.90
CA ILE A 213 9.30 16.23 -2.71
C ILE A 213 8.92 16.13 -4.17
N TYR A 214 7.88 15.35 -4.50
CA TYR A 214 7.39 15.23 -5.87
C TYR A 214 6.91 16.57 -6.42
N GLN A 215 6.18 17.35 -5.63
CA GLN A 215 5.71 18.67 -6.03
C GLN A 215 6.87 19.64 -6.33
N GLN A 216 7.89 19.69 -5.48
CA GLN A 216 9.06 20.54 -5.66
C GLN A 216 9.88 20.19 -6.91
N ASN A 217 9.88 18.92 -7.33
CA ASN A 217 10.63 18.42 -8.46
C ASN A 217 9.78 18.18 -9.73
N GLN A 218 8.54 18.67 -9.73
CA GLN A 218 7.59 18.53 -10.84
C GLN A 218 7.39 17.07 -11.30
N LEU A 219 7.56 16.11 -10.39
CA LEU A 219 7.41 14.71 -10.68
C LEU A 219 5.97 14.26 -10.31
N VAL A 220 5.22 13.83 -11.31
CA VAL A 220 3.86 13.34 -11.09
C VAL A 220 3.89 12.04 -10.29
N ALA A 221 3.06 11.97 -9.24
CA ALA A 221 2.78 10.75 -8.51
C ALA A 221 1.27 10.47 -8.51
N ILE A 222 0.91 9.22 -8.86
CA ILE A 222 -0.48 8.76 -8.86
C ILE A 222 -0.62 7.61 -7.87
N SER A 223 -1.23 7.87 -6.71
CA SER A 223 -1.50 6.79 -5.75
C SER A 223 -2.75 5.99 -6.17
N PRO A 224 -2.65 4.66 -6.25
CA PRO A 224 -3.80 3.81 -6.52
C PRO A 224 -4.60 3.44 -5.27
N THR A 225 -4.12 3.79 -4.07
CA THR A 225 -4.62 3.22 -2.82
C THR A 225 -4.78 4.22 -1.67
N SER A 226 -4.18 5.42 -1.74
CA SER A 226 -4.22 6.41 -0.65
C SER A 226 -5.51 7.24 -0.67
N THR A 227 -6.39 7.02 0.31
CA THR A 227 -7.75 7.56 0.31
C THR A 227 -7.96 8.78 1.20
N SER A 228 -7.01 9.12 2.11
CA SER A 228 -7.15 10.24 3.03
C SER A 228 -7.52 11.55 2.32
N VAL A 229 -8.50 12.26 2.86
CA VAL A 229 -8.93 13.57 2.34
C VAL A 229 -7.85 14.64 2.39
N GLN A 230 -6.81 14.45 3.21
CA GLN A 230 -5.66 15.35 3.27
C GLN A 230 -4.85 15.40 1.97
N LEU A 231 -5.02 14.42 1.09
CA LEU A 231 -4.36 14.38 -0.21
C LEU A 231 -5.08 15.24 -1.26
N SER A 232 -6.34 15.60 -1.04
CA SER A 232 -7.12 16.42 -1.98
C SER A 232 -6.55 17.83 -2.08
N GLY A 233 -6.06 18.20 -3.27
CA GLY A 233 -5.50 19.54 -3.52
C GLY A 233 -4.15 19.82 -2.87
N ILE A 234 -3.41 18.79 -2.43
CA ILE A 234 -2.11 18.96 -1.77
C ILE A 234 -1.01 19.48 -2.74
N GLY A 235 -1.20 19.32 -4.03
CA GLY A 235 -0.29 19.79 -5.07
C GLY A 235 -0.70 19.35 -6.47
N SER A 236 -0.30 20.11 -7.46
CA SER A 236 -0.66 19.87 -8.88
C SER A 236 0.06 18.67 -9.51
N ASN A 237 1.00 18.04 -8.82
CA ASN A 237 1.70 16.83 -9.26
C ASN A 237 1.21 15.57 -8.53
N ILE A 238 0.23 15.70 -7.62
CA ILE A 238 -0.26 14.59 -6.79
C ILE A 238 -1.67 14.22 -7.23
N PHE A 239 -1.81 12.98 -7.66
CA PHE A 239 -3.06 12.42 -8.17
C PHE A 239 -3.38 11.11 -7.45
N ARG A 240 -4.63 10.65 -7.57
CA ARG A 240 -5.04 9.32 -7.14
C ARG A 240 -6.13 8.74 -8.02
N THR A 241 -6.02 7.46 -8.32
CA THR A 241 -7.08 6.71 -9.03
C THR A 241 -8.12 6.14 -8.07
N VAL A 242 -7.80 6.06 -6.78
CA VAL A 242 -8.72 5.68 -5.73
C VAL A 242 -9.59 6.87 -5.31
N PRO A 243 -10.90 6.70 -5.08
CA PRO A 243 -11.76 7.73 -4.49
C PRO A 243 -11.33 8.08 -3.07
N SER A 244 -11.62 9.30 -2.61
CA SER A 244 -11.32 9.71 -1.23
C SER A 244 -12.23 9.02 -0.20
N ASP A 245 -11.79 8.98 1.05
CA ASP A 245 -12.56 8.42 2.19
C ASP A 245 -13.96 9.02 2.32
N ARG A 246 -14.17 10.25 1.83
CA ARG A 246 -15.48 10.87 1.80
C ARG A 246 -16.53 10.04 1.06
N PHE A 247 -16.14 9.40 -0.05
CA PHE A 247 -17.07 8.54 -0.80
C PHE A 247 -17.39 7.25 -0.04
N ALA A 248 -16.39 6.65 0.59
CA ALA A 248 -16.57 5.45 1.42
C ALA A 248 -17.43 5.74 2.65
N ALA A 249 -17.14 6.84 3.35
CA ALA A 249 -17.85 7.29 4.53
C ALA A 249 -19.33 7.56 4.22
N ASN A 250 -19.61 8.32 3.17
CA ASN A 250 -21.00 8.62 2.75
C ASN A 250 -21.77 7.34 2.36
N ALA A 251 -21.13 6.41 1.65
CA ALA A 251 -21.78 5.16 1.26
C ALA A 251 -22.09 4.28 2.49
N LEU A 252 -21.16 4.16 3.44
CA LEU A 252 -21.36 3.40 4.68
C LEU A 252 -22.40 4.04 5.60
N SER A 253 -22.37 5.38 5.78
CA SER A 253 -23.37 6.13 6.56
C SER A 253 -24.77 5.91 6.00
N ARG A 254 -24.94 6.15 4.71
CA ARG A 254 -26.22 5.95 4.04
C ARG A 254 -26.72 4.51 4.15
N TYR A 255 -25.84 3.53 3.95
CA TYR A 255 -26.19 2.12 4.12
C TYR A 255 -26.66 1.82 5.55
N MET A 256 -25.93 2.29 6.56
CA MET A 256 -26.29 2.10 7.97
C MET A 256 -27.66 2.66 8.28
N LEU A 257 -27.93 3.88 7.87
CA LEU A 257 -29.17 4.60 8.22
C LEU A 257 -30.37 4.13 7.41
N THR A 258 -30.21 3.73 6.14
CA THR A 258 -31.35 3.44 5.27
C THR A 258 -31.61 1.95 5.04
N LYS A 259 -30.55 1.12 5.02
CA LYS A 259 -30.67 -0.34 4.77
C LYS A 259 -30.62 -1.20 6.03
N LEU A 260 -29.87 -0.76 7.04
CA LEU A 260 -29.81 -1.44 8.34
C LEU A 260 -30.80 -0.85 9.38
N PRO A 261 -31.48 0.26 9.11
CA PRO A 261 -32.12 1.29 9.92
C PRO A 261 -31.49 1.41 11.32
N LYS A 262 -30.17 1.60 11.38
CA LYS A 262 -29.41 1.82 12.61
C LYS A 262 -28.96 3.27 12.69
N GLN A 263 -29.10 3.91 13.85
CA GLN A 263 -28.82 5.31 14.05
C GLN A 263 -27.55 5.57 14.87
N LYS A 264 -27.09 4.56 15.65
CA LYS A 264 -26.00 4.71 16.61
C LYS A 264 -24.83 3.79 16.26
N ALA A 265 -23.67 4.37 16.01
CA ALA A 265 -22.47 3.62 15.68
C ALA A 265 -21.37 3.74 16.75
N ALA A 266 -20.60 2.69 16.94
CA ALA A 266 -19.29 2.70 17.58
C ALA A 266 -18.21 2.61 16.50
N ILE A 267 -17.15 3.45 16.57
CA ILE A 267 -16.06 3.44 15.60
C ILE A 267 -14.79 2.89 16.26
N PHE A 268 -14.14 1.97 15.55
CA PHE A 268 -12.82 1.45 15.88
C PHE A 268 -11.82 1.95 14.85
N PHE A 269 -10.80 2.67 15.28
CA PHE A 269 -9.87 3.35 14.40
C PHE A 269 -8.43 3.33 14.92
N ASN A 270 -7.46 3.72 14.09
CA ASN A 270 -6.04 3.88 14.45
C ASN A 270 -5.66 5.36 14.41
N SER A 271 -5.44 5.98 15.57
CA SER A 271 -5.05 7.39 15.68
C SER A 271 -3.66 7.69 15.09
N ALA A 272 -2.82 6.67 14.87
CA ALA A 272 -1.51 6.81 14.27
C ALA A 272 -1.53 6.77 12.72
N SER A 273 -2.69 6.56 12.09
CA SER A 273 -2.84 6.44 10.62
C SER A 273 -3.69 7.57 10.05
N SER A 274 -3.16 8.28 9.06
CA SER A 274 -3.90 9.34 8.35
C SER A 274 -5.11 8.79 7.60
N TYR A 275 -5.02 7.59 7.00
CA TYR A 275 -6.16 6.90 6.39
C TYR A 275 -7.26 6.63 7.41
N SER A 276 -6.91 5.98 8.50
CA SER A 276 -7.87 5.54 9.52
C SER A 276 -8.60 6.73 10.17
N LYS A 277 -7.86 7.79 10.50
CA LYS A 277 -8.44 9.05 10.99
C LYS A 277 -9.36 9.68 9.96
N SER A 278 -8.92 9.75 8.71
CA SER A 278 -9.69 10.35 7.62
C SER A 278 -11.04 9.64 7.43
N LEU A 279 -11.03 8.30 7.34
CA LEU A 279 -12.27 7.53 7.21
C LEU A 279 -13.18 7.70 8.43
N LYS A 280 -12.62 7.68 9.66
CA LYS A 280 -13.37 7.93 10.89
C LYS A 280 -14.03 9.30 10.88
N ASP A 281 -13.28 10.36 10.57
CA ASP A 281 -13.75 11.73 10.63
C ASP A 281 -14.82 12.01 9.55
N GLU A 282 -14.61 11.52 8.33
CA GLU A 282 -15.60 11.64 7.24
C GLU A 282 -16.87 10.82 7.53
N PHE A 283 -16.72 9.61 8.11
CA PHE A 283 -17.90 8.82 8.52
C PHE A 283 -18.69 9.50 9.65
N THR A 284 -18.00 10.05 10.64
CA THR A 284 -18.62 10.81 11.73
C THR A 284 -19.39 11.99 11.17
N THR A 285 -18.77 12.74 10.25
CA THR A 285 -19.42 13.89 9.59
C THR A 285 -20.67 13.47 8.81
N ALA A 286 -20.57 12.36 8.02
CA ALA A 286 -21.67 11.86 7.22
C ALA A 286 -22.84 11.38 8.11
N VAL A 287 -22.54 10.61 9.16
CA VAL A 287 -23.57 10.09 10.09
C VAL A 287 -24.32 11.22 10.79
N TYR A 288 -23.63 12.22 11.31
CA TYR A 288 -24.29 13.38 11.94
C TYR A 288 -25.11 14.19 10.93
N GLY A 289 -24.58 14.37 9.71
CA GLY A 289 -25.31 15.08 8.64
C GLY A 289 -26.60 14.38 8.23
N ASP A 290 -26.64 13.06 8.30
CA ASP A 290 -27.79 12.22 7.95
C ASP A 290 -28.69 11.88 9.16
N GLY A 291 -28.46 12.48 10.35
CA GLY A 291 -29.29 12.35 11.57
C GLY A 291 -28.95 11.15 12.46
N GLY A 292 -27.83 10.46 12.25
CA GLY A 292 -27.34 9.42 13.14
C GLY A 292 -26.39 9.97 14.22
N GLN A 293 -25.76 9.06 14.98
CA GLN A 293 -24.89 9.40 16.12
C GLN A 293 -23.70 8.45 16.22
N ILE A 294 -22.55 8.99 16.65
CA ILE A 294 -21.41 8.20 17.12
C ILE A 294 -21.46 8.18 18.65
N VAL A 295 -21.67 7.00 19.22
CA VAL A 295 -21.83 6.84 20.68
C VAL A 295 -20.53 6.50 21.39
N SER A 296 -19.54 5.94 20.67
CA SER A 296 -18.22 5.62 21.23
C SER A 296 -17.16 5.49 20.13
N GLU A 297 -15.92 5.80 20.52
CA GLU A 297 -14.74 5.65 19.69
C GLU A 297 -13.66 4.82 20.41
N PHE A 298 -13.06 3.85 19.73
CA PHE A 298 -12.03 2.98 20.25
C PHE A 298 -10.80 3.02 19.38
N ASP A 299 -9.66 3.37 19.99
CA ASP A 299 -8.40 3.57 19.29
C ASP A 299 -7.50 2.33 19.37
N PHE A 300 -7.24 1.72 18.22
CA PHE A 300 -6.34 0.58 18.08
C PHE A 300 -4.88 0.91 18.44
N ALA A 301 -4.45 2.18 18.32
CA ALA A 301 -3.09 2.58 18.67
C ALA A 301 -2.81 2.54 20.17
N LYS A 302 -3.84 2.57 21.02
CA LYS A 302 -3.65 2.53 22.46
C LYS A 302 -3.04 1.20 22.88
N GLY A 303 -2.00 1.26 23.73
CA GLY A 303 -1.26 0.08 24.20
C GLY A 303 -2.10 -0.90 25.02
N ASN A 304 -3.19 -0.42 25.64
CA ASN A 304 -4.13 -1.21 26.42
C ASN A 304 -5.40 -1.59 25.64
N PHE A 305 -5.40 -1.51 24.30
CA PHE A 305 -6.57 -1.90 23.51
C PHE A 305 -6.95 -3.36 23.78
N ASN A 306 -8.23 -3.56 24.11
CA ASN A 306 -8.82 -4.89 24.34
C ASN A 306 -10.15 -4.98 23.58
N ALA A 307 -10.22 -5.89 22.61
CA ALA A 307 -11.39 -6.03 21.75
C ALA A 307 -12.64 -6.42 22.54
N ALA A 308 -12.54 -7.33 23.55
CA ALA A 308 -13.68 -7.79 24.32
C ALA A 308 -14.29 -6.68 25.19
N GLU A 309 -13.44 -5.95 25.88
CA GLU A 309 -13.83 -4.79 26.71
C GLU A 309 -14.45 -3.68 25.84
N SER A 310 -13.82 -3.40 24.69
CA SER A 310 -14.26 -2.35 23.76
C SER A 310 -15.64 -2.67 23.17
N VAL A 311 -15.85 -3.91 22.69
CA VAL A 311 -17.18 -4.32 22.16
C VAL A 311 -18.24 -4.33 23.24
N LYS A 312 -17.92 -4.83 24.47
CA LYS A 312 -18.83 -4.76 25.62
C LYS A 312 -19.22 -3.32 25.94
N SER A 313 -18.24 -2.42 25.96
CA SER A 313 -18.45 -0.99 26.21
C SER A 313 -19.29 -0.33 25.11
N ALA A 314 -19.04 -0.64 23.83
CA ALA A 314 -19.84 -0.15 22.72
C ALA A 314 -21.33 -0.51 22.87
N ILE A 315 -21.61 -1.78 23.16
CA ILE A 315 -22.99 -2.27 23.40
C ILE A 315 -23.63 -1.55 24.61
N ALA A 316 -22.90 -1.42 25.71
CA ALA A 316 -23.41 -0.75 26.93
C ALA A 316 -23.72 0.74 26.70
N GLN A 317 -23.00 1.40 25.79
CA GLN A 317 -23.24 2.78 25.37
C GLN A 317 -24.32 2.92 24.29
N GLY A 318 -24.97 1.81 23.92
CA GLY A 318 -26.11 1.79 23.01
C GLY A 318 -25.73 1.82 21.53
N ALA A 319 -24.52 1.37 21.17
CA ALA A 319 -24.17 1.17 19.76
C ALA A 319 -25.09 0.13 19.12
N GLU A 320 -25.56 0.43 17.93
CA GLU A 320 -26.41 -0.41 17.09
C GLU A 320 -25.64 -0.98 15.87
N ALA A 321 -24.47 -0.42 15.57
CA ALA A 321 -23.54 -0.88 14.55
C ALA A 321 -22.11 -0.62 14.99
N ILE A 322 -21.15 -1.39 14.45
CA ILE A 322 -19.71 -1.19 14.60
C ILE A 322 -19.12 -0.81 13.24
N VAL A 323 -18.27 0.21 13.24
CA VAL A 323 -17.50 0.65 12.07
C VAL A 323 -16.02 0.38 12.30
N LEU A 324 -15.39 -0.35 11.39
CA LEU A 324 -13.98 -0.69 11.41
C LEU A 324 -13.23 0.19 10.43
N ALA A 325 -12.68 1.30 10.90
CA ALA A 325 -11.76 2.17 10.17
C ALA A 325 -10.30 1.72 10.43
N ALA A 326 -10.04 0.43 10.34
CA ALA A 326 -8.72 -0.16 10.54
C ALA A 326 -7.84 0.05 9.30
N ASP A 327 -6.55 0.21 9.51
CA ASP A 327 -5.53 0.14 8.47
C ASP A 327 -4.83 -1.23 8.45
N THR A 328 -3.87 -1.43 7.54
CA THR A 328 -3.11 -2.69 7.44
C THR A 328 -2.42 -3.06 8.77
N ALA A 329 -1.85 -2.08 9.47
CA ALA A 329 -1.13 -2.33 10.73
C ALA A 329 -2.04 -2.78 11.87
N THR A 330 -3.31 -2.42 11.85
CA THR A 330 -4.30 -2.73 12.88
C THR A 330 -5.37 -3.75 12.45
N LEU A 331 -5.22 -4.34 11.26
CA LEU A 331 -6.16 -5.34 10.75
C LEU A 331 -6.39 -6.50 11.73
N ASP A 332 -5.35 -7.00 12.39
CA ASP A 332 -5.48 -8.09 13.36
C ASP A 332 -6.35 -7.70 14.57
N LYS A 333 -6.22 -6.48 15.06
CA LYS A 333 -7.07 -5.96 16.13
C LYS A 333 -8.53 -5.80 15.67
N ALA A 334 -8.74 -5.35 14.43
CA ALA A 334 -10.06 -5.27 13.84
C ALA A 334 -10.70 -6.66 13.70
N LEU A 335 -9.94 -7.68 13.29
CA LEU A 335 -10.44 -9.05 13.21
C LEU A 335 -10.74 -9.66 14.59
N GLN A 336 -10.00 -9.28 15.64
CA GLN A 336 -10.38 -9.61 17.02
C GLN A 336 -11.73 -8.99 17.40
N VAL A 337 -12.01 -7.74 17.00
CA VAL A 337 -13.32 -7.10 17.19
C VAL A 337 -14.41 -7.88 16.46
N VAL A 338 -14.16 -8.31 15.20
CA VAL A 338 -15.10 -9.16 14.44
C VAL A 338 -15.43 -10.44 15.19
N GLN A 339 -14.41 -11.14 15.69
CA GLN A 339 -14.59 -12.40 16.43
C GLN A 339 -15.37 -12.19 17.74
N VAL A 340 -14.96 -11.18 18.51
CA VAL A 340 -15.62 -10.87 19.79
C VAL A 340 -17.04 -10.38 19.58
N ASN A 341 -17.30 -9.61 18.52
CA ASN A 341 -18.66 -9.16 18.20
C ASN A 341 -19.62 -10.33 17.98
N ALA A 342 -19.14 -11.42 17.40
CA ALA A 342 -19.93 -12.66 17.20
C ALA A 342 -21.32 -12.37 16.61
N GLN A 343 -21.39 -11.48 15.61
CA GLN A 343 -22.62 -11.04 14.90
C GLN A 343 -23.67 -10.34 15.76
N ARG A 344 -23.34 -9.89 17.00
CA ARG A 344 -24.27 -9.16 17.86
C ARG A 344 -24.68 -7.80 17.27
N LEU A 345 -23.74 -7.12 16.64
CA LEU A 345 -23.99 -5.85 15.95
C LEU A 345 -23.57 -5.99 14.47
N PRO A 346 -24.29 -5.34 13.54
CA PRO A 346 -23.84 -5.20 12.17
C PRO A 346 -22.45 -4.58 12.10
N LEU A 347 -21.62 -5.06 11.16
CA LEU A 347 -20.26 -4.59 10.94
C LEU A 347 -20.18 -3.83 9.62
N LEU A 348 -19.59 -2.64 9.65
CA LEU A 348 -19.23 -1.82 8.50
C LEU A 348 -17.72 -1.63 8.49
N ALA A 349 -17.09 -1.58 7.31
CA ALA A 349 -15.65 -1.42 7.24
C ALA A 349 -15.18 -0.63 6.00
N GLY A 350 -13.98 -0.05 6.10
CA GLY A 350 -13.26 0.52 4.97
C GLY A 350 -12.57 -0.53 4.11
N ASP A 351 -11.96 -0.08 3.04
CA ASP A 351 -11.32 -0.88 2.01
C ASP A 351 -10.05 -1.63 2.47
N SER A 352 -9.38 -1.18 3.51
CA SER A 352 -8.23 -1.89 4.10
C SER A 352 -8.62 -3.23 4.73
N VAL A 353 -9.89 -3.40 5.12
CA VAL A 353 -10.43 -4.67 5.64
C VAL A 353 -10.77 -5.65 4.50
N TYR A 354 -10.81 -5.20 3.24
CA TYR A 354 -11.01 -6.07 2.09
C TYR A 354 -9.74 -6.86 1.76
N THR A 355 -9.55 -7.97 2.45
CA THR A 355 -8.38 -8.86 2.32
C THR A 355 -8.76 -10.33 2.42
N ALA A 356 -7.93 -11.23 1.89
CA ALA A 356 -8.06 -12.67 2.09
C ALA A 356 -8.05 -13.06 3.57
N LYS A 357 -7.23 -12.37 4.39
CA LYS A 357 -7.14 -12.58 5.84
C LYS A 357 -8.48 -12.32 6.55
N THR A 358 -9.24 -11.34 6.08
CA THR A 358 -10.58 -11.06 6.61
C THR A 358 -11.54 -12.25 6.41
N LEU A 359 -11.50 -12.89 5.24
CA LEU A 359 -12.31 -14.08 4.98
C LEU A 359 -11.80 -15.29 5.77
N GLN A 360 -10.49 -15.47 5.82
CA GLN A 360 -9.84 -16.60 6.49
C GLN A 360 -10.01 -16.57 8.02
N VAL A 361 -9.68 -15.43 8.63
CA VAL A 361 -9.69 -15.26 10.10
C VAL A 361 -11.06 -14.83 10.60
N GLY A 362 -11.71 -13.91 9.89
CA GLY A 362 -13.07 -13.46 10.24
C GLY A 362 -14.11 -14.56 10.13
N GLY A 363 -14.00 -15.42 9.11
CA GLY A 363 -14.83 -16.60 8.93
C GLY A 363 -16.34 -16.31 9.11
N ALA A 364 -17.04 -17.15 9.87
CA ALA A 364 -18.46 -16.96 10.18
C ALA A 364 -18.74 -15.63 10.88
N GLY A 365 -17.82 -15.13 11.74
CA GLY A 365 -17.96 -13.86 12.45
C GLY A 365 -18.02 -12.64 11.53
N SER A 366 -17.45 -12.73 10.33
CA SER A 366 -17.48 -11.66 9.34
C SER A 366 -18.71 -11.70 8.42
N THR A 367 -19.55 -12.76 8.47
CA THR A 367 -20.73 -12.86 7.63
C THR A 367 -21.68 -11.68 7.87
N GLY A 368 -22.11 -11.06 6.79
CA GLY A 368 -22.96 -9.86 6.85
C GLY A 368 -22.20 -8.55 7.01
N MET A 369 -20.87 -8.58 7.21
CA MET A 369 -20.07 -7.35 7.23
C MET A 369 -20.10 -6.68 5.86
N VAL A 370 -20.34 -5.37 5.85
CA VAL A 370 -20.40 -4.56 4.64
C VAL A 370 -19.16 -3.67 4.56
N LEU A 371 -18.50 -3.67 3.40
CA LEU A 371 -17.31 -2.89 3.15
C LEU A 371 -17.52 -1.92 1.99
N ALA A 372 -16.99 -0.71 2.12
CA ALA A 372 -16.90 0.22 1.00
C ALA A 372 -15.56 0.00 0.29
N VAL A 373 -15.61 -0.39 -0.99
CA VAL A 373 -14.41 -0.67 -1.80
C VAL A 373 -14.41 0.17 -3.07
N PRO A 374 -13.24 0.58 -3.58
CA PRO A 374 -13.17 1.42 -4.78
C PRO A 374 -13.63 0.71 -6.06
N TRP A 375 -13.49 -0.60 -6.10
CA TRP A 375 -13.85 -1.44 -7.25
C TRP A 375 -14.02 -2.90 -6.80
N HIS A 376 -14.84 -3.65 -7.52
CA HIS A 376 -14.98 -5.09 -7.31
C HIS A 376 -15.03 -5.84 -8.63
N ILE A 377 -14.37 -7.00 -8.69
CA ILE A 377 -14.20 -7.80 -9.92
C ILE A 377 -15.53 -8.25 -10.57
N LEU A 378 -16.60 -8.35 -9.80
CA LEU A 378 -17.93 -8.75 -10.26
C LEU A 378 -18.88 -7.55 -10.50
N ALA A 379 -18.42 -6.30 -10.33
CA ALA A 379 -19.32 -5.15 -10.35
C ALA A 379 -19.72 -4.71 -11.75
N ASP A 380 -18.89 -4.97 -12.76
CA ASP A 380 -19.17 -4.64 -14.15
C ASP A 380 -19.02 -5.89 -15.04
N PRO A 381 -20.12 -6.56 -15.37
CA PRO A 381 -20.11 -7.74 -16.25
C PRO A 381 -19.66 -7.44 -17.70
N GLN A 382 -19.66 -6.17 -18.10
CA GLN A 382 -19.24 -5.71 -19.42
C GLN A 382 -17.72 -5.48 -19.52
N SER A 383 -17.03 -5.42 -18.38
CA SER A 383 -15.58 -5.18 -18.34
C SER A 383 -14.79 -6.42 -18.76
N ASN A 384 -13.89 -6.26 -19.73
CA ASN A 384 -12.95 -7.31 -20.11
C ASN A 384 -11.76 -7.45 -19.15
N PHE A 385 -11.52 -6.45 -18.29
CA PHE A 385 -10.35 -6.44 -17.41
C PHE A 385 -10.29 -7.65 -16.46
N PRO A 386 -11.38 -8.09 -15.80
CA PRO A 386 -11.35 -9.28 -14.95
C PRO A 386 -10.90 -10.55 -15.70
N GLN A 387 -11.36 -10.71 -16.95
CA GLN A 387 -11.02 -11.87 -17.76
C GLN A 387 -9.56 -11.83 -18.23
N THR A 388 -9.10 -10.70 -18.76
CA THR A 388 -7.71 -10.54 -19.21
C THR A 388 -6.72 -10.67 -18.06
N SER A 389 -7.03 -10.11 -16.90
CA SER A 389 -6.22 -10.27 -15.68
C SER A 389 -6.16 -11.72 -15.22
N LYS A 390 -7.30 -12.42 -15.20
CA LYS A 390 -7.34 -13.84 -14.82
C LYS A 390 -6.52 -14.71 -15.76
N GLN A 391 -6.56 -14.44 -17.07
CA GLN A 391 -5.72 -15.13 -18.04
C GLN A 391 -4.23 -14.90 -17.83
N LEU A 392 -3.84 -13.65 -17.53
CA LEU A 392 -2.44 -13.27 -17.32
C LEU A 392 -1.88 -13.84 -16.00
N TRP A 393 -2.63 -13.71 -14.92
CA TRP A 393 -2.17 -14.03 -13.57
C TRP A 393 -2.55 -15.44 -13.10
N ASN A 394 -3.42 -16.15 -13.84
CA ASN A 394 -4.06 -17.40 -13.41
C ASN A 394 -4.70 -17.28 -12.01
N ALA A 395 -5.18 -16.10 -11.68
CA ALA A 395 -5.80 -15.73 -10.39
C ALA A 395 -6.77 -14.57 -10.59
N GLU A 396 -7.70 -14.41 -9.66
CA GLU A 396 -8.51 -13.20 -9.57
C GLU A 396 -7.67 -12.04 -8.98
N VAL A 397 -8.03 -10.82 -9.35
CA VAL A 397 -7.36 -9.60 -8.92
C VAL A 397 -8.27 -8.73 -8.07
N SER A 398 -7.69 -7.92 -7.20
CA SER A 398 -8.42 -7.02 -6.31
C SER A 398 -8.53 -5.60 -6.89
N TRP A 399 -9.20 -4.74 -6.15
CA TRP A 399 -9.30 -3.32 -6.47
C TRP A 399 -7.93 -2.62 -6.52
N ARG A 400 -6.94 -3.08 -5.74
CA ARG A 400 -5.58 -2.51 -5.76
C ARG A 400 -4.90 -2.74 -7.10
N THR A 401 -5.08 -3.93 -7.67
CA THR A 401 -4.60 -4.25 -9.03
C THR A 401 -5.31 -3.40 -10.09
N ALA A 402 -6.63 -3.30 -10.02
CA ALA A 402 -7.41 -2.52 -10.98
C ALA A 402 -7.03 -1.03 -10.96
N LEU A 403 -6.87 -0.43 -9.78
CA LEU A 403 -6.55 0.99 -9.68
C LEU A 403 -5.07 1.31 -9.93
N ALA A 404 -4.16 0.36 -9.69
CA ALA A 404 -2.75 0.49 -10.11
C ALA A 404 -2.60 0.37 -11.63
N TYR A 405 -3.39 -0.50 -12.26
CA TYR A 405 -3.51 -0.53 -13.71
C TYR A 405 -4.03 0.81 -14.24
N ASP A 406 -5.10 1.35 -13.66
CA ASP A 406 -5.66 2.66 -14.01
C ASP A 406 -4.62 3.78 -13.88
N ALA A 407 -3.86 3.80 -12.79
CA ALA A 407 -2.81 4.80 -12.56
C ALA A 407 -1.71 4.70 -13.62
N THR A 408 -1.32 3.50 -14.00
CA THR A 408 -0.34 3.26 -15.06
C THR A 408 -0.88 3.69 -16.43
N LYS A 409 -2.14 3.37 -16.74
CA LYS A 409 -2.81 3.82 -17.98
C LYS A 409 -2.89 5.35 -18.06
N ALA A 410 -3.14 6.02 -16.93
CA ALA A 410 -3.14 7.48 -16.89
C ALA A 410 -1.76 8.07 -17.21
N LEU A 411 -0.67 7.51 -16.63
CA LEU A 411 0.70 7.93 -16.97
C LEU A 411 1.04 7.64 -18.44
N ILE A 412 0.63 6.49 -18.98
CA ILE A 412 0.83 6.15 -20.41
C ILE A 412 0.22 7.23 -21.30
N VAL A 413 -1.05 7.61 -21.07
CA VAL A 413 -1.72 8.67 -21.86
C VAL A 413 -1.02 10.03 -21.66
N GLY A 414 -0.55 10.33 -20.45
CA GLY A 414 0.26 11.52 -20.19
C GLY A 414 1.56 11.54 -21.01
N LEU A 415 2.27 10.41 -21.04
CA LEU A 415 3.49 10.22 -21.84
C LEU A 415 3.23 10.30 -23.36
N GLU A 416 2.10 9.77 -23.84
CA GLU A 416 1.68 9.86 -25.25
C GLU A 416 1.50 11.31 -25.69
N ARG A 417 0.94 12.16 -24.83
CA ARG A 417 0.71 13.58 -25.11
C ARG A 417 1.99 14.39 -25.04
N ASN A 418 2.76 14.24 -23.96
CA ASN A 418 4.04 14.94 -23.80
C ASN A 418 4.94 14.20 -22.79
N PRO A 419 6.01 13.51 -23.24
CA PRO A 419 6.87 12.67 -22.40
C PRO A 419 7.90 13.45 -21.58
N THR A 420 7.44 14.49 -20.88
CA THR A 420 8.22 15.25 -19.89
C THR A 420 7.46 15.33 -18.58
N ARG A 421 8.14 15.53 -17.45
CA ARG A 421 7.47 15.63 -16.13
C ARG A 421 6.35 16.69 -16.14
N THR A 422 6.68 17.90 -16.61
CA THR A 422 5.70 18.99 -16.73
C THR A 422 4.61 18.67 -17.75
N GLY A 423 4.97 18.06 -18.87
CA GLY A 423 4.02 17.67 -19.91
C GLY A 423 2.99 16.64 -19.43
N ILE A 424 3.43 15.65 -18.65
CA ILE A 424 2.54 14.67 -18.04
C ILE A 424 1.57 15.37 -17.06
N GLN A 425 2.08 16.25 -16.19
CA GLN A 425 1.25 17.00 -15.26
C GLN A 425 0.19 17.82 -16.00
N GLN A 426 0.58 18.57 -17.02
CA GLN A 426 -0.33 19.37 -17.84
C GLN A 426 -1.38 18.49 -18.55
N ALA A 427 -0.97 17.33 -19.07
CA ALA A 427 -1.88 16.40 -19.70
C ALA A 427 -2.94 15.87 -18.73
N LEU A 428 -2.54 15.47 -17.51
CA LEU A 428 -3.46 14.93 -16.52
C LEU A 428 -4.48 15.96 -15.99
N LEU A 429 -4.09 17.24 -15.95
CA LEU A 429 -4.94 18.36 -15.53
C LEU A 429 -5.81 18.94 -16.66
N ALA A 430 -5.58 18.53 -17.91
CA ALA A 430 -6.33 19.03 -19.05
C ALA A 430 -7.80 18.61 -18.96
N SER A 431 -8.72 19.51 -19.29
CA SER A 431 -10.16 19.27 -19.23
C SER A 431 -10.64 18.15 -20.16
N ASP A 432 -9.90 17.90 -21.23
CA ASP A 432 -10.13 16.82 -22.20
C ASP A 432 -9.38 15.53 -21.86
N PHE A 433 -8.69 15.47 -20.69
CA PHE A 433 -8.01 14.25 -20.29
C PHE A 433 -8.99 13.13 -20.04
N SER A 434 -8.73 12.00 -20.67
CA SER A 434 -9.44 10.75 -20.42
C SER A 434 -8.53 9.57 -20.78
N ALA A 435 -8.45 8.57 -19.91
CA ALA A 435 -7.84 7.28 -20.21
C ALA A 435 -8.85 6.17 -19.95
N THR A 436 -8.72 5.06 -20.67
CA THR A 436 -9.54 3.86 -20.44
C THR A 436 -8.84 2.96 -19.43
N GLY A 437 -9.53 2.66 -18.32
CA GLY A 437 -8.99 1.84 -17.22
C GLY A 437 -9.84 0.61 -16.92
N ALA A 438 -9.35 -0.19 -15.99
CA ALA A 438 -10.03 -1.36 -15.43
C ALA A 438 -11.34 -0.99 -14.72
N SER A 439 -11.35 0.17 -14.06
CA SER A 439 -12.52 0.66 -13.34
C SER A 439 -13.36 1.64 -14.16
N GLY A 440 -13.19 1.69 -15.49
CA GLY A 440 -13.88 2.59 -16.42
C GLY A 440 -13.06 3.84 -16.73
N PRO A 441 -13.67 4.91 -17.27
CA PRO A 441 -12.97 6.13 -17.68
C PRO A 441 -12.23 6.77 -16.51
N ILE A 442 -10.97 7.15 -16.75
CA ILE A 442 -10.11 7.81 -15.78
C ILE A 442 -10.10 9.31 -16.12
N ARG A 443 -10.54 10.11 -15.16
CA ARG A 443 -10.49 11.58 -15.21
C ARG A 443 -10.16 12.09 -13.84
N PHE A 444 -9.39 13.17 -13.77
CA PHE A 444 -9.01 13.80 -12.52
C PHE A 444 -9.72 15.15 -12.36
N LEU A 445 -10.06 15.46 -11.11
CA LEU A 445 -10.48 16.80 -10.70
C LEU A 445 -9.22 17.70 -10.60
N PRO A 446 -9.39 19.03 -10.60
CA PRO A 446 -8.27 19.95 -10.34
C PRO A 446 -7.53 19.69 -9.03
N SER A 447 -8.18 19.04 -8.06
CA SER A 447 -7.56 18.58 -6.80
C SER A 447 -6.66 17.34 -6.93
N GLY A 448 -6.52 16.75 -8.12
CA GLY A 448 -5.85 15.48 -8.34
C GLY A 448 -6.69 14.24 -7.98
N ASP A 449 -7.89 14.43 -7.47
CA ASP A 449 -8.79 13.36 -7.07
C ASP A 449 -9.52 12.74 -8.25
N ARG A 450 -9.88 11.48 -8.11
CA ARG A 450 -10.84 10.83 -8.97
C ARG A 450 -12.26 10.97 -8.39
N ASN A 451 -13.15 11.62 -9.15
CA ASN A 451 -14.57 11.71 -8.79
C ASN A 451 -15.30 10.43 -9.22
N ARG A 452 -15.29 9.43 -8.37
CA ARG A 452 -15.94 8.14 -8.61
C ARG A 452 -16.56 7.61 -7.32
N ALA A 453 -17.77 7.08 -7.41
CA ALA A 453 -18.42 6.39 -6.31
C ALA A 453 -17.69 5.08 -5.98
N VAL A 454 -17.69 4.71 -4.71
CA VAL A 454 -17.28 3.40 -4.22
C VAL A 454 -18.39 2.37 -4.42
N GLN A 455 -18.05 1.10 -4.30
CA GLN A 455 -18.98 -0.02 -4.30
C GLN A 455 -19.10 -0.57 -2.89
N LEU A 456 -20.30 -0.96 -2.51
CA LEU A 456 -20.50 -1.74 -1.30
C LEU A 456 -20.43 -3.22 -1.63
N VAL A 457 -19.69 -3.96 -0.82
CA VAL A 457 -19.64 -5.42 -0.85
C VAL A 457 -20.02 -5.98 0.52
N ILE A 458 -20.58 -7.16 0.53
CA ILE A 458 -20.96 -7.87 1.74
C ILE A 458 -20.24 -9.21 1.81
N VAL A 459 -19.81 -9.63 3.00
CA VAL A 459 -19.26 -10.96 3.22
C VAL A 459 -20.41 -11.98 3.31
N LYS A 460 -20.36 -13.00 2.46
CA LYS A 460 -21.33 -14.11 2.45
C LYS A 460 -20.60 -15.45 2.40
N PRO A 461 -21.23 -16.55 2.89
CA PRO A 461 -20.78 -17.89 2.55
C PRO A 461 -20.67 -18.06 1.04
N GLY A 462 -19.60 -18.66 0.55
CA GLY A 462 -19.32 -18.82 -0.88
C GLY A 462 -18.07 -19.67 -1.09
N ASN A 463 -17.84 -20.03 -2.35
CA ASN A 463 -16.73 -20.92 -2.77
C ASN A 463 -15.81 -20.33 -3.84
N ARG A 464 -15.95 -19.06 -4.15
CA ARG A 464 -15.08 -18.36 -5.11
C ARG A 464 -13.69 -18.13 -4.49
N SER A 465 -13.63 -17.71 -3.22
CA SER A 465 -12.41 -17.74 -2.45
C SER A 465 -12.14 -19.17 -1.92
N SER A 466 -10.90 -19.44 -1.50
CA SER A 466 -10.55 -20.71 -0.88
C SER A 466 -10.93 -20.81 0.60
N TYR A 467 -11.67 -19.82 1.14
CA TYR A 467 -11.89 -19.65 2.58
C TYR A 467 -13.33 -19.95 3.03
N GLY A 468 -14.22 -20.37 2.10
CA GLY A 468 -15.63 -20.64 2.40
C GLY A 468 -16.51 -19.40 2.54
N TYR A 469 -15.96 -18.21 2.33
CA TYR A 469 -16.65 -16.93 2.36
C TYR A 469 -16.14 -16.05 1.20
N ASP A 470 -17.04 -15.25 0.64
CA ASP A 470 -16.73 -14.35 -0.48
C ASP A 470 -17.19 -12.92 -0.19
N PHE A 471 -16.47 -11.95 -0.74
CA PHE A 471 -16.99 -10.61 -0.90
C PHE A 471 -17.90 -10.58 -2.12
N VAL A 472 -19.13 -10.12 -1.95
CA VAL A 472 -20.16 -10.08 -2.99
C VAL A 472 -20.68 -8.65 -3.13
N PRO A 473 -20.74 -8.08 -4.35
CA PRO A 473 -21.30 -6.76 -4.54
C PRO A 473 -22.74 -6.66 -4.02
N LEU A 474 -23.03 -5.57 -3.33
CA LEU A 474 -24.41 -5.21 -3.04
C LEU A 474 -24.98 -4.43 -4.25
N PRO A 475 -26.15 -4.78 -4.76
CA PRO A 475 -26.80 -4.00 -5.80
C PRO A 475 -27.07 -2.59 -5.30
N GLY A 476 -26.93 -1.60 -6.19
CA GLY A 476 -26.81 -0.16 -5.91
C GLY A 476 -27.69 0.40 -4.80
N LEU A 477 -27.07 1.36 -4.08
CA LEU A 477 -27.76 2.26 -3.18
C LEU A 477 -28.45 3.38 -3.97
#